data_ab4ca7185701d4f037910ac351bd9c5d
#
_entry.id   ab4ca7185701d4f037910ac351bd9c5d
#
_cell.length_a   1.000
_cell.length_b   1.000
_cell.length_c   1.000
_cell.angle_alpha   90.00
_cell.angle_beta   90.00
_cell.angle_gamma   90.00
#
_symmetry.space_group_name_H-M   'P 1'
#
loop_
_entity.id
_entity.type
_entity.pdbx_description
1 polymer ?
#
loop_
_entity_poly.entity_id
_entity_poly.type
_entity_poly.pdbx_seq_one_letter_code
_entity_poly.pdbx_strand_id
1 'polypeptide(L)'
;MAYQSSSNRRNPGYFQTMNWQEFKDSVKRGAYGNWDQVALRLAGDSLSNAVAKTGKHVSCPRHGGNDGFRLFNDFRLTGGAVCNTCGNFADGFALLQWLYGWNFAECVRAVGEVLGIAPEDGNRHRPVAGPVIPVAVPAAKSAEQVAREDEAKAMRMRQAWEGAFSIEDPRSGIGRAYLRNRGITSAVCPLEDIRFHPGLTYVENRVDLGKFPTLLCLLRQPNGNPTTLQRIYLTPEGAKAQVEHPKKMMPYRSTSQYAGSAVRLDHEVGAVLCAGEGVETCLAWRAMTGLPTWATCVAGLLEELVIPDSVRLVVVCGDWDLPAAGYQEGRGAIAAEKLVARVRESGRKAAAILPSPSMLPEYQEGADWLDVLGAYGLEQARQQEFSAGVREQVAIMLEGMGLEWADARAHY
;
A
#
# COMPACT_ATOMS: atom_id res chain seq x y z
N MET A 1 11.21 -10.78 83.50
CA MET A 1 11.27 -9.92 82.29
C MET A 1 11.65 -10.80 81.08
N ALA A 2 10.66 -11.18 80.31
CA ALA A 2 10.87 -12.06 79.16
C ALA A 2 10.77 -11.24 77.87
N TYR A 3 11.83 -11.24 77.08
CA TYR A 3 11.88 -10.60 75.76
C TYR A 3 11.30 -11.57 74.73
N GLN A 4 10.13 -11.24 74.19
CA GLN A 4 9.58 -11.95 73.04
C GLN A 4 10.18 -11.40 71.76
N SER A 5 10.92 -12.25 71.02
CA SER A 5 11.39 -11.96 69.65
C SER A 5 10.28 -12.25 68.68
N SER A 6 9.77 -11.23 68.01
CA SER A 6 8.83 -11.37 66.89
C SER A 6 9.58 -11.80 65.65
N SER A 7 9.46 -13.03 65.23
CA SER A 7 9.91 -13.55 63.92
C SER A 7 9.04 -12.99 62.77
N ASN A 8 9.62 -12.07 62.03
CA ASN A 8 9.04 -11.53 60.82
C ASN A 8 9.10 -12.60 59.69
N ARG A 9 8.05 -13.40 59.54
CA ARG A 9 7.90 -14.31 58.41
C ARG A 9 7.64 -13.47 57.16
N ARG A 10 8.63 -13.33 56.29
CA ARG A 10 8.44 -12.85 54.92
C ARG A 10 7.56 -13.84 54.20
N ASN A 11 6.39 -13.40 53.77
CA ASN A 11 5.51 -14.13 52.87
C ASN A 11 6.31 -14.43 51.58
N PRO A 12 6.41 -15.68 51.11
CA PRO A 12 6.93 -15.97 49.77
C PRO A 12 5.90 -15.45 48.78
N GLY A 13 6.29 -14.42 48.03
CA GLY A 13 5.46 -13.88 46.96
C GLY A 13 5.01 -15.02 46.03
N TYR A 14 3.72 -15.10 45.82
CA TYR A 14 3.11 -15.91 44.80
C TYR A 14 3.68 -15.41 43.44
N PHE A 15 4.69 -16.10 42.92
CA PHE A 15 5.03 -15.95 41.50
C PHE A 15 3.87 -16.57 40.72
N GLN A 16 3.08 -15.75 40.10
CA GLN A 16 1.97 -16.17 39.27
C GLN A 16 2.59 -16.87 38.04
N THR A 17 2.35 -18.15 37.92
CA THR A 17 2.86 -19.03 36.87
C THR A 17 2.25 -18.60 35.54
N MET A 18 3.09 -18.24 34.57
CA MET A 18 2.67 -17.76 33.24
C MET A 18 2.39 -18.98 32.35
N ASN A 19 1.13 -19.20 31.97
CA ASN A 19 0.81 -20.27 31.03
C ASN A 19 1.31 -19.96 29.61
N TRP A 20 1.29 -20.98 28.72
CA TRP A 20 1.79 -20.84 27.35
C TRP A 20 1.14 -19.68 26.58
N GLN A 21 -0.16 -19.45 26.75
CA GLN A 21 -0.86 -18.36 26.07
C GLN A 21 -0.38 -16.99 26.56
N GLU A 22 -0.27 -16.82 27.86
CA GLU A 22 0.24 -15.59 28.49
C GLU A 22 1.70 -15.33 28.11
N PHE A 23 2.53 -16.37 28.11
CA PHE A 23 3.91 -16.28 27.63
C PHE A 23 3.99 -15.82 26.19
N LYS A 24 3.26 -16.49 25.29
CA LYS A 24 3.20 -16.13 23.86
C LYS A 24 2.77 -14.68 23.66
N ASP A 25 1.73 -14.24 24.35
CA ASP A 25 1.19 -12.89 24.21
C ASP A 25 2.15 -11.83 24.81
N SER A 26 2.86 -12.16 25.89
CA SER A 26 3.89 -11.31 26.45
C SER A 26 5.10 -11.17 25.51
N VAL A 27 5.52 -12.27 24.88
CA VAL A 27 6.60 -12.24 23.89
C VAL A 27 6.21 -11.43 22.67
N LYS A 28 4.98 -11.58 22.14
CA LYS A 28 4.47 -10.79 21.03
C LYS A 28 4.46 -9.29 21.35
N ARG A 29 3.95 -8.92 22.52
CA ARG A 29 3.95 -7.51 22.96
C ARG A 29 5.36 -6.97 23.14
N GLY A 30 6.26 -7.75 23.74
CA GLY A 30 7.65 -7.37 23.95
C GLY A 30 8.46 -7.26 22.65
N ALA A 31 8.11 -8.04 21.62
CA ALA A 31 8.76 -7.98 20.32
C ALA A 31 8.34 -6.75 19.52
N TYR A 32 7.14 -6.25 19.72
CA TYR A 32 6.65 -5.06 19.06
C TYR A 32 7.55 -3.85 19.39
N GLY A 33 8.09 -3.20 18.37
CA GLY A 33 9.03 -2.07 18.54
C GLY A 33 10.49 -2.47 18.82
N ASN A 34 10.81 -3.78 18.90
CA ASN A 34 12.14 -4.29 19.23
C ASN A 34 12.69 -5.30 18.21
N TRP A 35 12.06 -5.44 17.04
CA TRP A 35 12.45 -6.44 16.05
C TRP A 35 13.85 -6.22 15.46
N ASP A 36 14.35 -5.00 15.41
CA ASP A 36 15.73 -4.70 15.03
C ASP A 36 16.74 -5.38 15.98
N GLN A 37 16.53 -5.25 17.30
CA GLN A 37 17.37 -5.87 18.31
C GLN A 37 17.23 -7.39 18.30
N VAL A 38 16.00 -7.90 18.18
CA VAL A 38 15.71 -9.35 18.11
C VAL A 38 16.39 -9.96 16.88
N ALA A 39 16.26 -9.33 15.72
CA ALA A 39 16.89 -9.80 14.49
C ALA A 39 18.42 -9.80 14.57
N LEU A 40 19.02 -8.73 15.08
CA LEU A 40 20.48 -8.66 15.26
C LEU A 40 21.00 -9.69 16.26
N ARG A 41 20.24 -10.00 17.32
CA ARG A 41 20.63 -10.96 18.34
C ARG A 41 20.50 -12.41 17.87
N LEU A 42 19.43 -12.74 17.12
CA LEU A 42 19.16 -14.09 16.62
C LEU A 42 19.80 -14.37 15.27
N ALA A 43 19.90 -13.38 14.40
CA ALA A 43 20.27 -13.55 12.99
C ALA A 43 21.28 -12.48 12.52
N GLY A 44 22.13 -11.97 13.41
CA GLY A 44 23.06 -10.87 13.12
C GLY A 44 23.90 -11.10 11.88
N ASP A 45 24.49 -12.26 11.73
CA ASP A 45 25.35 -12.62 10.58
C ASP A 45 24.57 -12.59 9.25
N SER A 46 23.27 -12.88 9.29
CA SER A 46 22.43 -12.99 8.10
C SER A 46 21.63 -11.72 7.80
N LEU A 47 21.25 -10.95 8.83
CA LEU A 47 20.32 -9.83 8.70
C LEU A 47 20.96 -8.44 8.98
N SER A 48 22.20 -8.37 9.47
CA SER A 48 22.85 -7.11 9.84
C SER A 48 22.85 -6.07 8.72
N ASN A 49 23.18 -6.48 7.49
CA ASN A 49 23.16 -5.60 6.32
C ASN A 49 21.73 -5.12 5.98
N ALA A 50 20.73 -5.97 6.12
CA ALA A 50 19.34 -5.64 5.87
C ALA A 50 18.80 -4.69 6.96
N VAL A 51 19.15 -4.92 8.23
CA VAL A 51 18.76 -4.05 9.36
C VAL A 51 19.40 -2.67 9.21
N ALA A 52 20.68 -2.60 8.86
CA ALA A 52 21.37 -1.34 8.61
C ALA A 52 20.79 -0.55 7.41
N LYS A 53 20.12 -1.23 6.50
CA LYS A 53 19.50 -0.68 5.29
C LYS A 53 17.99 -0.93 5.25
N THR A 54 17.33 -0.87 6.41
CA THR A 54 15.87 -1.07 6.50
C THR A 54 15.14 -0.27 5.44
N GLY A 55 14.17 -0.90 4.79
CA GLY A 55 13.42 -0.32 3.67
C GLY A 55 14.11 -0.36 2.31
N LYS A 56 15.39 -0.72 2.24
CA LYS A 56 16.13 -0.83 0.98
C LYS A 56 16.38 -2.28 0.61
N HIS A 57 16.43 -2.54 -0.69
CA HIS A 57 16.73 -3.86 -1.22
C HIS A 57 18.19 -4.24 -0.97
N VAL A 58 18.39 -5.48 -0.55
CA VAL A 58 19.71 -6.10 -0.29
C VAL A 58 19.73 -7.54 -0.78
N SER A 59 20.89 -8.18 -0.73
CA SER A 59 21.04 -9.62 -0.97
C SER A 59 20.19 -10.43 -0.01
N CYS A 60 19.52 -11.48 -0.53
CA CYS A 60 18.71 -12.35 0.30
C CYS A 60 19.58 -13.21 1.23
N PRO A 61 19.27 -13.31 2.53
CA PRO A 61 20.06 -14.08 3.47
C PRO A 61 20.06 -15.59 3.21
N ARG A 62 19.08 -16.11 2.45
CA ARG A 62 18.98 -17.56 2.16
C ARG A 62 19.51 -17.97 0.78
N HIS A 63 19.29 -17.16 -0.25
CA HIS A 63 19.70 -17.52 -1.61
C HIS A 63 20.66 -16.52 -2.26
N GLY A 64 21.09 -15.48 -1.54
CA GLY A 64 21.99 -14.48 -2.12
C GLY A 64 21.30 -13.59 -3.17
N GLY A 65 22.01 -13.27 -4.23
CA GLY A 65 21.58 -12.29 -5.23
C GLY A 65 21.95 -10.86 -4.80
N ASN A 66 21.54 -9.84 -5.58
CA ASN A 66 21.99 -8.48 -5.32
C ASN A 66 20.99 -7.68 -4.49
N ASP A 67 19.68 -7.75 -4.84
CA ASP A 67 18.65 -6.83 -4.38
C ASP A 67 17.25 -7.47 -4.25
N GLY A 68 17.19 -8.79 -4.04
CA GLY A 68 15.93 -9.53 -3.97
C GLY A 68 15.22 -9.45 -2.62
N PHE A 69 15.87 -9.01 -1.56
CA PHE A 69 15.35 -9.02 -0.20
C PHE A 69 15.26 -7.61 0.39
N ARG A 70 14.24 -7.34 1.16
CA ARG A 70 14.04 -6.06 1.83
C ARG A 70 13.25 -6.24 3.13
N LEU A 71 13.74 -5.66 4.21
CA LEU A 71 12.92 -5.46 5.41
C LEU A 71 11.91 -4.33 5.16
N PHE A 72 10.72 -4.44 5.72
CA PHE A 72 9.74 -3.37 5.61
C PHE A 72 10.19 -2.10 6.33
N ASN A 73 9.68 -0.95 5.94
CA ASN A 73 10.03 0.32 6.56
C ASN A 73 9.71 0.35 8.07
N ASP A 74 8.66 -0.36 8.46
CA ASP A 74 8.22 -0.55 9.83
C ASP A 74 8.79 -1.81 10.50
N PHE A 75 9.88 -2.36 9.97
CA PHE A 75 10.52 -3.58 10.46
C PHE A 75 10.71 -3.60 11.97
N ARG A 76 11.14 -2.48 12.54
CA ARG A 76 11.32 -2.36 13.99
C ARG A 76 10.04 -2.66 14.76
N LEU A 77 8.88 -2.30 14.23
CA LEU A 77 7.58 -2.54 14.84
C LEU A 77 7.09 -3.96 14.59
N THR A 78 7.11 -4.41 13.34
CA THR A 78 6.43 -5.64 12.90
C THR A 78 7.38 -6.82 12.69
N GLY A 79 8.66 -6.57 12.38
CA GLY A 79 9.60 -7.60 11.97
C GLY A 79 9.39 -8.13 10.55
N GLY A 80 8.53 -7.50 9.76
CA GLY A 80 8.14 -7.96 8.44
C GLY A 80 9.21 -7.74 7.37
N ALA A 81 9.20 -8.60 6.35
CA ALA A 81 10.16 -8.57 5.24
C ALA A 81 9.55 -9.14 3.96
N VAL A 82 10.19 -8.89 2.83
CA VAL A 82 9.86 -9.49 1.55
C VAL A 82 11.11 -9.91 0.80
N CYS A 83 11.02 -11.05 0.14
CA CYS A 83 11.99 -11.48 -0.86
C CYS A 83 11.25 -11.78 -2.17
N ASN A 84 11.69 -11.18 -3.28
CA ASN A 84 11.05 -11.36 -4.59
C ASN A 84 10.97 -12.82 -5.04
N THR A 85 11.89 -13.66 -4.55
CA THR A 85 11.95 -15.10 -4.87
C THR A 85 11.30 -15.97 -3.79
N CYS A 86 11.52 -15.65 -2.50
CA CYS A 86 11.12 -16.52 -1.38
C CYS A 86 9.70 -16.20 -0.87
N GLY A 87 9.19 -14.99 -1.10
CA GLY A 87 7.86 -14.59 -0.70
C GLY A 87 7.81 -13.45 0.34
N ASN A 88 6.64 -13.25 0.90
CA ASN A 88 6.34 -12.20 1.87
C ASN A 88 6.29 -12.78 3.29
N PHE A 89 6.91 -12.10 4.24
CA PHE A 89 6.95 -12.44 5.67
C PHE A 89 6.28 -11.31 6.43
N ALA A 90 5.04 -11.54 6.84
CA ALA A 90 4.17 -10.50 7.42
C ALA A 90 4.72 -9.93 8.73
N ASP A 91 5.44 -10.74 9.50
CA ASP A 91 6.01 -10.35 10.79
C ASP A 91 7.36 -11.04 11.06
N GLY A 92 8.02 -10.67 12.14
CA GLY A 92 9.32 -11.21 12.49
C GLY A 92 9.29 -12.69 12.87
N PHE A 93 8.16 -13.21 13.33
CA PHE A 93 8.04 -14.66 13.58
C PHE A 93 8.03 -15.43 12.27
N ALA A 94 7.27 -14.98 11.28
CA ALA A 94 7.26 -15.57 9.94
C ALA A 94 8.64 -15.47 9.27
N LEU A 95 9.36 -14.38 9.47
CA LEU A 95 10.73 -14.20 8.99
C LEU A 95 11.68 -15.20 9.62
N LEU A 96 11.64 -15.41 10.95
CA LEU A 96 12.50 -16.37 11.66
C LEU A 96 12.16 -17.81 11.31
N GLN A 97 10.87 -18.14 11.18
CA GLN A 97 10.43 -19.47 10.71
C GLN A 97 11.02 -19.79 9.34
N TRP A 98 10.93 -18.84 8.42
CA TRP A 98 11.53 -19.00 7.11
C TRP A 98 13.05 -19.08 7.15
N LEU A 99 13.71 -18.25 7.96
CA LEU A 99 15.17 -18.17 7.97
C LEU A 99 15.81 -19.46 8.52
N TYR A 100 15.23 -20.01 9.59
CA TYR A 100 15.80 -21.14 10.33
C TYR A 100 15.03 -22.45 10.21
N GLY A 101 13.84 -22.44 9.59
CA GLY A 101 12.97 -23.63 9.55
C GLY A 101 12.32 -23.95 10.89
N TRP A 102 12.33 -23.03 11.84
CA TRP A 102 11.72 -23.21 13.15
C TRP A 102 10.19 -23.25 13.05
N ASN A 103 9.56 -24.02 13.95
CA ASN A 103 8.13 -23.87 14.16
C ASN A 103 7.81 -22.61 14.98
N PHE A 104 6.52 -22.23 15.02
CA PHE A 104 6.12 -21.01 15.72
C PHE A 104 6.47 -21.00 17.21
N ALA A 105 6.35 -22.14 17.92
CA ALA A 105 6.68 -22.24 19.33
C ALA A 105 8.19 -22.05 19.60
N GLU A 106 9.03 -22.56 18.71
CA GLU A 106 10.48 -22.35 18.76
C GLU A 106 10.83 -20.88 18.55
N CYS A 107 10.20 -20.21 17.59
CA CYS A 107 10.37 -18.77 17.38
C CYS A 107 9.96 -17.96 18.63
N VAL A 108 8.81 -18.26 19.22
CA VAL A 108 8.32 -17.55 20.43
C VAL A 108 9.30 -17.72 21.59
N ARG A 109 9.84 -18.92 21.80
CA ARG A 109 10.83 -19.16 22.85
C ARG A 109 12.15 -18.40 22.59
N ALA A 110 12.65 -18.44 21.36
CA ALA A 110 13.89 -17.76 21.00
C ALA A 110 13.75 -16.23 21.16
N VAL A 111 12.64 -15.68 20.72
CA VAL A 111 12.35 -14.24 20.87
C VAL A 111 12.16 -13.88 22.34
N GLY A 112 11.45 -14.71 23.12
CA GLY A 112 11.28 -14.53 24.56
C GLY A 112 12.62 -14.49 25.30
N GLU A 113 13.55 -15.38 24.97
CA GLU A 113 14.90 -15.38 25.56
C GLU A 113 15.64 -14.07 25.28
N VAL A 114 15.59 -13.57 24.04
CA VAL A 114 16.21 -12.29 23.68
C VAL A 114 15.62 -11.13 24.48
N LEU A 115 14.31 -11.18 24.73
CA LEU A 115 13.57 -10.13 25.45
C LEU A 115 13.62 -10.31 26.98
N GLY A 116 14.25 -11.38 27.49
CA GLY A 116 14.29 -11.67 28.92
C GLY A 116 12.95 -12.16 29.48
N ILE A 117 12.03 -12.63 28.65
CA ILE A 117 10.75 -13.21 29.02
C ILE A 117 10.88 -14.72 29.04
N ALA A 118 10.73 -15.36 30.19
CA ALA A 118 10.90 -16.81 30.36
C ALA A 118 9.55 -17.52 30.61
N PRO A 119 9.29 -18.68 29.98
CA PRO A 119 8.19 -19.55 30.38
C PRO A 119 8.54 -20.27 31.71
N GLU A 120 7.54 -20.68 32.45
CA GLU A 120 7.74 -21.32 33.75
C GLU A 120 8.13 -22.79 33.71
N ASP A 121 7.85 -23.46 32.61
CA ASP A 121 8.05 -24.91 32.48
C ASP A 121 9.51 -25.37 32.54
N GLY A 122 10.44 -24.46 32.81
CA GLY A 122 11.88 -24.76 32.95
C GLY A 122 12.53 -25.35 31.69
N ASN A 123 11.74 -25.54 30.65
CA ASN A 123 12.19 -26.13 29.40
C ASN A 123 12.91 -25.09 28.55
N ARG A 124 14.16 -24.77 28.93
CA ARG A 124 15.08 -23.89 28.21
C ARG A 124 15.69 -24.59 26.99
N HIS A 125 14.89 -25.37 26.26
CA HIS A 125 15.35 -25.81 24.94
C HIS A 125 15.43 -24.60 24.03
N ARG A 126 16.59 -23.95 24.08
CA ARG A 126 17.03 -23.00 23.07
C ARG A 126 17.07 -23.74 21.73
N PRO A 127 16.27 -23.37 20.73
CA PRO A 127 16.58 -23.76 19.39
C PRO A 127 17.97 -23.16 19.10
N VAL A 128 19.00 -24.00 19.01
CA VAL A 128 20.30 -23.53 18.56
C VAL A 128 20.04 -22.96 17.17
N ALA A 129 20.37 -21.68 16.98
CA ALA A 129 20.38 -21.08 15.66
C ALA A 129 21.33 -21.98 14.81
N GLY A 130 20.74 -22.94 14.13
CA GLY A 130 21.45 -23.75 13.16
C GLY A 130 21.93 -22.83 12.04
N PRO A 131 22.92 -23.27 11.25
CA PRO A 131 23.29 -22.51 10.08
C PRO A 131 22.04 -22.26 9.24
N VAL A 132 21.88 -21.03 8.76
CA VAL A 132 20.83 -20.66 7.80
C VAL A 132 20.84 -21.74 6.72
N ILE A 133 19.72 -22.49 6.58
CA ILE A 133 19.65 -23.56 5.59
C ILE A 133 19.77 -22.91 4.21
N PRO A 134 20.90 -23.09 3.46
CA PRO A 134 20.99 -22.51 2.14
C PRO A 134 19.89 -23.12 1.27
N VAL A 135 18.99 -22.28 0.77
CA VAL A 135 18.19 -22.69 -0.38
C VAL A 135 19.14 -22.66 -1.57
N ALA A 136 19.17 -23.74 -2.35
CA ALA A 136 19.88 -23.74 -3.61
C ALA A 136 19.53 -22.46 -4.36
N VAL A 137 20.52 -21.61 -4.60
CA VAL A 137 20.33 -20.35 -5.34
C VAL A 137 19.78 -20.77 -6.69
N PRO A 138 18.54 -20.37 -7.07
CA PRO A 138 18.17 -20.53 -8.46
C PRO A 138 19.24 -19.79 -9.24
N ALA A 139 19.90 -20.44 -10.18
CA ALA A 139 20.92 -19.80 -11.01
C ALA A 139 20.38 -18.46 -11.48
N ALA A 140 21.19 -17.40 -11.35
CA ALA A 140 20.77 -16.07 -11.77
C ALA A 140 20.21 -16.20 -13.19
N LYS A 141 18.96 -15.76 -13.39
CA LYS A 141 18.29 -15.88 -14.68
C LYS A 141 19.19 -15.26 -15.74
N SER A 142 19.41 -15.96 -16.85
CA SER A 142 20.14 -15.38 -17.95
C SER A 142 19.41 -14.15 -18.50
N ALA A 143 20.13 -13.23 -19.11
CA ALA A 143 19.51 -12.06 -19.77
C ALA A 143 18.40 -12.48 -20.74
N GLU A 144 18.56 -13.61 -21.43
CA GLU A 144 17.53 -14.16 -22.31
C GLU A 144 16.28 -14.63 -21.57
N GLN A 145 16.45 -15.26 -20.39
CA GLN A 145 15.32 -15.69 -19.55
C GLN A 145 14.55 -14.48 -19.03
N VAL A 146 15.25 -13.43 -18.58
CA VAL A 146 14.62 -12.16 -18.14
C VAL A 146 13.87 -11.52 -19.31
N ALA A 147 14.47 -11.45 -20.47
CA ALA A 147 13.84 -10.87 -21.66
C ALA A 147 12.56 -11.64 -22.09
N ARG A 148 12.60 -12.99 -22.05
CA ARG A 148 11.42 -13.82 -22.33
C ARG A 148 10.30 -13.62 -21.31
N GLU A 149 10.63 -13.55 -20.03
CA GLU A 149 9.65 -13.28 -18.97
C GLU A 149 9.02 -11.90 -19.12
N ASP A 150 9.82 -10.90 -19.42
CA ASP A 150 9.37 -9.53 -19.63
C ASP A 150 8.47 -9.41 -20.86
N GLU A 151 8.81 -10.09 -21.96
CA GLU A 151 7.94 -10.13 -23.13
C GLU A 151 6.63 -10.88 -22.84
N ALA A 152 6.67 -11.97 -22.07
CA ALA A 152 5.46 -12.67 -21.64
C ALA A 152 4.56 -11.81 -20.73
N LYS A 153 5.13 -10.95 -19.86
CA LYS A 153 4.37 -9.98 -19.06
C LYS A 153 3.74 -8.91 -19.96
N ALA A 154 4.51 -8.36 -20.89
CA ALA A 154 4.04 -7.36 -21.85
C ALA A 154 2.91 -7.91 -22.74
N MET A 155 3.06 -9.13 -23.22
CA MET A 155 2.05 -9.80 -24.03
C MET A 155 0.74 -9.98 -23.26
N ARG A 156 0.80 -10.48 -22.01
CA ARG A 156 -0.39 -10.65 -21.16
C ARG A 156 -1.10 -9.32 -20.89
N MET A 157 -0.32 -8.26 -20.60
CA MET A 157 -0.87 -6.92 -20.40
C MET A 157 -1.56 -6.41 -21.67
N ARG A 158 -0.91 -6.54 -22.84
CA ARG A 158 -1.45 -6.14 -24.13
C ARG A 158 -2.73 -6.91 -24.46
N GLN A 159 -2.74 -8.23 -24.32
CA GLN A 159 -3.93 -9.07 -24.55
C GLN A 159 -5.10 -8.65 -23.66
N ALA A 160 -4.85 -8.40 -22.36
CA ALA A 160 -5.89 -7.93 -21.46
C ALA A 160 -6.45 -6.56 -21.89
N TRP A 161 -5.58 -5.64 -22.31
CA TRP A 161 -5.97 -4.29 -22.74
C TRP A 161 -6.71 -4.30 -24.08
N GLU A 162 -6.26 -5.08 -25.05
CA GLU A 162 -6.89 -5.22 -26.37
C GLU A 162 -8.22 -5.98 -26.32
N GLY A 163 -8.37 -6.89 -25.36
CA GLY A 163 -9.64 -7.60 -25.09
C GLY A 163 -10.67 -6.76 -24.33
N ALA A 164 -10.32 -5.54 -23.94
CA ALA A 164 -11.17 -4.63 -23.18
C ALA A 164 -11.78 -3.54 -24.08
N PHE A 165 -12.96 -3.05 -23.69
CA PHE A 165 -13.74 -2.03 -24.39
C PHE A 165 -13.63 -0.69 -23.65
N SER A 166 -13.73 0.43 -24.38
CA SER A 166 -13.85 1.75 -23.72
C SER A 166 -15.08 1.77 -22.80
N ILE A 167 -15.09 2.66 -21.82
CA ILE A 167 -16.22 2.76 -20.88
C ILE A 167 -17.51 3.18 -21.60
N GLU A 168 -17.41 3.94 -22.69
CA GLU A 168 -18.53 4.40 -23.51
C GLU A 168 -19.10 3.28 -24.40
N ASP A 169 -18.33 2.24 -24.69
CA ASP A 169 -18.80 1.10 -25.53
C ASP A 169 -20.05 0.46 -24.92
N PRO A 170 -21.07 0.12 -25.71
CA PRO A 170 -22.29 -0.56 -25.21
C PRO A 170 -22.00 -1.82 -24.39
N ARG A 171 -20.96 -2.58 -24.74
CA ARG A 171 -20.53 -3.80 -24.05
C ARG A 171 -19.98 -3.56 -22.63
N SER A 172 -19.65 -2.32 -22.28
CA SER A 172 -19.11 -1.93 -20.98
C SER A 172 -20.18 -1.66 -19.91
N GLY A 173 -21.39 -2.20 -20.09
CA GLY A 173 -22.54 -1.97 -19.20
C GLY A 173 -22.24 -2.25 -17.72
N ILE A 174 -21.55 -3.37 -17.41
CA ILE A 174 -21.15 -3.71 -16.03
C ILE A 174 -20.15 -2.72 -15.47
N GLY A 175 -19.15 -2.31 -16.27
CA GLY A 175 -18.17 -1.27 -15.86
C GLY A 175 -18.85 0.06 -15.55
N ARG A 176 -19.80 0.51 -16.41
CA ARG A 176 -20.60 1.70 -16.14
C ARG A 176 -21.51 1.53 -14.92
N ALA A 177 -22.09 0.36 -14.71
CA ALA A 177 -22.88 0.08 -13.50
C ALA A 177 -22.02 0.21 -12.24
N TYR A 178 -20.80 -0.35 -12.27
CA TYR A 178 -19.85 -0.20 -11.17
C TYR A 178 -19.57 1.27 -10.84
N LEU A 179 -19.22 2.07 -11.85
CA LEU A 179 -18.94 3.49 -11.64
C LEU A 179 -20.18 4.24 -11.08
N ARG A 180 -21.37 3.98 -11.64
CA ARG A 180 -22.63 4.58 -11.12
C ARG A 180 -22.93 4.16 -9.68
N ASN A 181 -22.75 2.88 -9.35
CA ASN A 181 -22.95 2.38 -7.99
C ASN A 181 -21.98 3.02 -6.98
N ARG A 182 -20.89 3.59 -7.48
CA ARG A 182 -19.92 4.37 -6.70
C ARG A 182 -20.17 5.89 -6.80
N GLY A 183 -21.32 6.32 -7.33
CA GLY A 183 -21.64 7.74 -7.50
C GLY A 183 -20.89 8.44 -8.63
N ILE A 184 -20.04 7.72 -9.37
CA ILE A 184 -19.26 8.27 -10.48
C ILE A 184 -20.10 8.19 -11.75
N THR A 185 -20.56 9.34 -12.24
CA THR A 185 -21.42 9.47 -13.41
C THR A 185 -20.60 9.65 -14.70
N SER A 186 -21.31 9.72 -15.85
CA SER A 186 -20.70 10.01 -17.16
C SER A 186 -19.99 11.37 -17.25
N ALA A 187 -20.17 12.25 -16.26
CA ALA A 187 -19.49 13.57 -16.21
C ALA A 187 -17.95 13.47 -16.12
N VAL A 188 -17.39 12.25 -15.95
CA VAL A 188 -15.94 12.04 -15.93
C VAL A 188 -15.39 11.44 -17.23
N CYS A 189 -16.20 11.23 -18.26
CA CYS A 189 -15.74 10.74 -19.56
C CYS A 189 -15.18 11.91 -20.42
N PRO A 190 -14.23 11.66 -21.33
CA PRO A 190 -13.67 10.38 -21.67
C PRO A 190 -12.66 9.85 -20.63
N LEU A 191 -12.50 8.51 -20.57
CA LEU A 191 -11.55 7.80 -19.70
C LEU A 191 -10.65 6.90 -20.56
N GLU A 192 -9.64 7.47 -21.21
CA GLU A 192 -8.80 6.74 -22.17
C GLU A 192 -7.99 5.61 -21.52
N ASP A 193 -7.53 5.81 -20.28
CA ASP A 193 -6.74 4.85 -19.53
C ASP A 193 -7.59 3.90 -18.68
N ILE A 194 -8.92 3.93 -18.84
CA ILE A 194 -9.82 2.99 -18.15
C ILE A 194 -10.67 2.26 -19.20
N ARG A 195 -10.64 0.92 -19.13
CA ARG A 195 -11.42 0.03 -19.99
C ARG A 195 -12.14 -1.04 -19.19
N PHE A 196 -13.17 -1.61 -19.79
CA PHE A 196 -13.89 -2.75 -19.23
C PHE A 196 -13.56 -4.02 -20.00
N HIS A 197 -13.13 -5.07 -19.28
CA HIS A 197 -12.92 -6.41 -19.83
C HIS A 197 -14.04 -7.35 -19.37
N PRO A 198 -14.71 -8.11 -20.28
CA PRO A 198 -15.87 -8.91 -19.93
C PRO A 198 -15.56 -10.11 -19.01
N GLY A 199 -14.31 -10.58 -18.98
CA GLY A 199 -13.94 -11.68 -18.10
C GLY A 199 -12.45 -11.95 -18.08
N LEU A 200 -11.75 -11.52 -17.04
CA LEU A 200 -10.36 -11.89 -16.77
C LEU A 200 -10.29 -12.95 -15.69
N THR A 201 -9.37 -13.89 -15.86
CA THR A 201 -9.08 -14.92 -14.86
C THR A 201 -8.60 -14.28 -13.55
N TYR A 202 -9.23 -14.67 -12.46
CA TYR A 202 -8.81 -14.34 -11.12
C TYR A 202 -8.08 -15.52 -10.48
N VAL A 203 -6.86 -15.32 -10.06
CA VAL A 203 -6.04 -16.33 -9.39
C VAL A 203 -5.73 -15.87 -7.97
N GLU A 204 -5.97 -16.73 -7.00
CA GLU A 204 -5.67 -16.51 -5.59
C GLU A 204 -4.99 -17.74 -5.00
N ASN A 205 -3.89 -17.54 -4.27
CA ASN A 205 -3.09 -18.63 -3.70
C ASN A 205 -2.73 -19.75 -4.72
N ARG A 206 -2.48 -19.37 -5.99
CA ARG A 206 -2.22 -20.25 -7.15
C ARG A 206 -3.43 -21.08 -7.60
N VAL A 207 -4.61 -20.78 -7.11
CA VAL A 207 -5.87 -21.40 -7.53
C VAL A 207 -6.60 -20.48 -8.50
N ASP A 208 -7.01 -20.99 -9.64
CA ASP A 208 -7.88 -20.28 -10.59
C ASP A 208 -9.33 -20.34 -10.07
N LEU A 209 -9.87 -19.18 -9.72
CA LEU A 209 -11.24 -19.01 -9.22
C LEU A 209 -12.23 -18.62 -10.33
N GLY A 210 -11.81 -18.68 -11.59
CA GLY A 210 -12.64 -18.38 -12.74
C GLY A 210 -12.46 -16.98 -13.31
N LYS A 211 -13.37 -16.60 -14.21
CA LYS A 211 -13.34 -15.33 -14.91
C LYS A 211 -14.35 -14.34 -14.33
N PHE A 212 -13.92 -13.13 -14.08
CA PHE A 212 -14.73 -12.05 -13.55
C PHE A 212 -14.75 -10.86 -14.51
N PRO A 213 -15.89 -10.17 -14.68
CA PRO A 213 -15.90 -8.85 -15.28
C PRO A 213 -14.87 -7.94 -14.57
N THR A 214 -14.12 -7.16 -15.30
CA THR A 214 -12.98 -6.44 -14.71
C THR A 214 -12.86 -5.04 -15.29
N LEU A 215 -12.73 -4.05 -14.43
CA LEU A 215 -12.28 -2.72 -14.83
C LEU A 215 -10.76 -2.72 -14.88
N LEU A 216 -10.19 -2.27 -15.99
CA LEU A 216 -8.76 -2.13 -16.22
C LEU A 216 -8.34 -0.67 -16.18
N CYS A 217 -7.36 -0.35 -15.34
CA CYS A 217 -6.79 0.98 -15.26
C CYS A 217 -5.32 0.91 -15.71
N LEU A 218 -4.98 1.61 -16.79
CA LEU A 218 -3.65 1.59 -17.39
C LEU A 218 -2.73 2.60 -16.73
N LEU A 219 -1.68 2.11 -16.07
CA LEU A 219 -0.63 2.98 -15.57
C LEU A 219 0.36 3.28 -16.69
N ARG A 220 0.72 4.56 -16.82
CA ARG A 220 1.73 5.04 -17.75
C ARG A 220 2.97 5.51 -17.03
N GLN A 221 4.13 5.21 -17.63
CA GLN A 221 5.42 5.76 -17.23
C GLN A 221 5.42 7.30 -17.40
N PRO A 222 6.38 8.01 -16.82
CA PRO A 222 6.51 9.47 -17.02
C PRO A 222 6.56 9.88 -18.50
N ASN A 223 7.19 9.07 -19.34
CA ASN A 223 7.27 9.28 -20.80
C ASN A 223 5.96 8.93 -21.57
N GLY A 224 4.90 8.53 -20.89
CA GLY A 224 3.61 8.17 -21.47
C GLY A 224 3.46 6.70 -21.89
N ASN A 225 4.52 5.91 -21.88
CA ASN A 225 4.46 4.50 -22.28
C ASN A 225 3.71 3.65 -21.26
N PRO A 226 2.94 2.63 -21.68
CA PRO A 226 2.28 1.69 -20.79
C PRO A 226 3.28 0.96 -19.88
N THR A 227 2.98 0.88 -18.57
CA THR A 227 3.78 0.16 -17.58
C THR A 227 3.11 -1.13 -17.17
N THR A 228 1.90 -1.02 -16.62
CA THR A 228 1.11 -2.13 -16.07
C THR A 228 -0.37 -1.76 -16.01
N LEU A 229 -1.20 -2.71 -15.58
CA LEU A 229 -2.64 -2.53 -15.35
C LEU A 229 -2.98 -2.77 -13.88
N GLN A 230 -3.78 -1.90 -13.29
CA GLN A 230 -4.59 -2.27 -12.14
C GLN A 230 -5.87 -2.93 -12.64
N ARG A 231 -6.24 -4.04 -12.04
CA ARG A 231 -7.46 -4.79 -12.30
C ARG A 231 -8.40 -4.65 -11.11
N ILE A 232 -9.63 -4.23 -11.35
CA ILE A 232 -10.70 -4.19 -10.35
C ILE A 232 -11.73 -5.23 -10.78
N TYR A 233 -11.76 -6.37 -10.09
CA TYR A 233 -12.67 -7.47 -10.39
C TYR A 233 -14.07 -7.17 -9.86
N LEU A 234 -15.07 -7.43 -10.66
CA LEU A 234 -16.45 -7.03 -10.44
C LEU A 234 -17.39 -8.24 -10.40
N THR A 235 -18.55 -8.05 -9.77
CA THR A 235 -19.71 -8.93 -9.94
C THR A 235 -20.48 -8.56 -11.21
N PRO A 236 -21.35 -9.44 -11.73
CA PRO A 236 -22.22 -9.11 -12.86
C PRO A 236 -23.14 -7.91 -12.62
N GLU A 237 -23.47 -7.61 -11.36
CA GLU A 237 -24.32 -6.49 -10.93
C GLU A 237 -23.56 -5.15 -10.83
N GLY A 238 -22.26 -5.17 -11.07
CA GLY A 238 -21.40 -3.97 -10.98
C GLY A 238 -21.05 -3.59 -9.53
N ALA A 239 -20.76 -4.57 -8.70
CA ALA A 239 -20.09 -4.39 -7.41
C ALA A 239 -18.67 -4.97 -7.46
N LYS A 240 -17.84 -4.74 -6.44
CA LYS A 240 -16.55 -5.44 -6.31
C LYS A 240 -16.79 -6.94 -6.11
N ALA A 241 -16.01 -7.77 -6.79
CA ALA A 241 -16.06 -9.22 -6.63
C ALA A 241 -15.83 -9.63 -5.17
N GLN A 242 -16.55 -10.66 -4.72
CA GLN A 242 -16.45 -11.21 -3.36
C GLN A 242 -15.25 -12.17 -3.27
N VAL A 243 -14.04 -11.60 -3.38
CA VAL A 243 -12.76 -12.28 -3.31
C VAL A 243 -11.84 -11.55 -2.34
N GLU A 244 -10.80 -12.19 -1.86
CA GLU A 244 -9.89 -11.62 -0.85
C GLU A 244 -9.29 -10.27 -1.29
N HIS A 245 -8.85 -10.20 -2.56
CA HIS A 245 -8.24 -9.00 -3.11
C HIS A 245 -8.90 -8.61 -4.44
N PRO A 246 -10.05 -7.90 -4.43
CA PRO A 246 -10.73 -7.52 -5.66
C PRO A 246 -9.93 -6.51 -6.52
N LYS A 247 -8.92 -5.86 -5.97
CA LYS A 247 -8.00 -4.98 -6.69
C LYS A 247 -6.61 -5.63 -6.76
N LYS A 248 -6.07 -5.83 -7.96
CA LYS A 248 -4.74 -6.42 -8.17
C LYS A 248 -3.97 -5.72 -9.28
N MET A 249 -2.70 -5.43 -9.04
CA MET A 249 -1.79 -5.00 -10.09
C MET A 249 -1.37 -6.18 -10.98
N MET A 250 -1.17 -5.96 -12.27
CA MET A 250 -0.51 -6.93 -13.13
C MET A 250 1.01 -6.84 -12.96
N PRO A 251 1.74 -7.95 -13.17
CA PRO A 251 3.20 -7.90 -13.23
C PRO A 251 3.66 -7.00 -14.39
N TYR A 252 4.64 -6.12 -14.13
CA TYR A 252 5.28 -5.28 -15.12
C TYR A 252 6.66 -5.84 -15.52
N ARG A 253 7.21 -5.36 -16.65
CA ARG A 253 8.57 -5.74 -17.08
C ARG A 253 9.58 -5.23 -16.06
N SER A 254 10.67 -5.99 -15.86
CA SER A 254 11.79 -5.56 -15.03
C SER A 254 12.51 -4.33 -15.58
N THR A 255 12.44 -4.14 -16.91
CA THR A 255 13.01 -3.00 -17.63
C THR A 255 12.07 -1.78 -17.68
N SER A 256 10.82 -1.90 -17.20
CA SER A 256 9.89 -0.78 -17.16
C SER A 256 10.26 0.19 -16.06
N GLN A 257 10.19 1.48 -16.33
CA GLN A 257 10.24 2.50 -15.31
C GLN A 257 8.89 2.50 -14.55
N TYR A 258 8.81 1.75 -13.47
CA TYR A 258 7.60 1.65 -12.66
C TYR A 258 7.42 2.87 -11.76
N ALA A 259 8.51 3.35 -11.14
CA ALA A 259 8.52 4.57 -10.34
C ALA A 259 7.98 5.76 -11.14
N GLY A 260 7.13 6.56 -10.52
CA GLY A 260 6.50 7.72 -11.14
C GLY A 260 5.36 7.42 -12.11
N SER A 261 4.93 6.14 -12.22
CA SER A 261 3.80 5.76 -13.08
C SER A 261 2.45 6.10 -12.43
N ALA A 262 1.47 6.48 -13.25
CA ALA A 262 0.10 6.76 -12.83
C ALA A 262 -0.92 6.42 -13.94
N VAL A 263 -2.17 6.21 -13.56
CA VAL A 263 -3.34 6.24 -14.44
C VAL A 263 -3.67 7.70 -14.71
N ARG A 264 -3.63 8.10 -15.96
CA ARG A 264 -3.93 9.49 -16.37
C ARG A 264 -5.42 9.61 -16.62
N LEU A 265 -6.18 10.08 -15.63
CA LEU A 265 -7.60 10.36 -15.83
C LEU A 265 -7.79 11.56 -16.76
N ASP A 266 -6.79 12.42 -16.82
CA ASP A 266 -6.61 13.48 -17.80
C ASP A 266 -5.23 13.35 -18.43
N HIS A 267 -5.16 13.28 -19.76
CA HIS A 267 -3.92 13.17 -20.49
C HIS A 267 -3.24 14.54 -20.65
N GLU A 268 -4.04 15.58 -20.81
CA GLU A 268 -3.58 16.96 -20.88
C GLU A 268 -3.63 17.59 -19.48
N VAL A 269 -2.49 18.06 -19.02
CA VAL A 269 -2.37 18.79 -17.76
C VAL A 269 -1.69 20.12 -18.01
N GLY A 270 -2.33 21.19 -17.57
CA GLY A 270 -1.79 22.54 -17.63
C GLY A 270 -0.91 22.88 -16.42
N ALA A 271 -1.18 24.03 -15.81
CA ALA A 271 -0.42 24.49 -14.64
C ALA A 271 -0.80 23.76 -13.34
N VAL A 272 -1.90 23.01 -13.32
CA VAL A 272 -2.41 22.29 -12.13
C VAL A 272 -2.51 20.80 -12.42
N LEU A 273 -2.11 19.97 -11.45
CA LEU A 273 -2.32 18.54 -11.45
C LEU A 273 -2.80 18.11 -10.05
N CYS A 274 -3.91 17.40 -10.00
CA CYS A 274 -4.32 16.68 -8.81
C CYS A 274 -3.82 15.23 -8.87
N ALA A 275 -3.48 14.66 -7.73
CA ALA A 275 -3.03 13.27 -7.65
C ALA A 275 -3.54 12.60 -6.38
N GLY A 276 -3.87 11.31 -6.46
CA GLY A 276 -4.28 10.51 -5.32
C GLY A 276 -3.91 9.04 -5.50
N GLU A 277 -4.18 8.22 -4.48
CA GLU A 277 -3.89 6.79 -4.55
C GLU A 277 -4.98 6.03 -5.30
N GLY A 278 -6.21 6.07 -4.80
CA GLY A 278 -7.32 5.27 -5.33
C GLY A 278 -7.89 5.81 -6.64
N VAL A 279 -8.07 4.95 -7.64
CA VAL A 279 -8.69 5.38 -8.93
C VAL A 279 -10.09 5.93 -8.71
N GLU A 280 -10.89 5.25 -7.88
CA GLU A 280 -12.26 5.68 -7.58
C GLU A 280 -12.29 7.00 -6.83
N THR A 281 -11.42 7.17 -5.83
CA THR A 281 -11.23 8.42 -5.07
C THR A 281 -10.84 9.57 -6.00
N CYS A 282 -9.89 9.33 -6.91
CA CYS A 282 -9.46 10.31 -7.91
C CYS A 282 -10.55 10.66 -8.92
N LEU A 283 -11.37 9.70 -9.34
CA LEU A 283 -12.53 9.94 -10.21
C LEU A 283 -13.60 10.78 -9.49
N ALA A 284 -13.84 10.53 -8.21
CA ALA A 284 -14.75 11.33 -7.39
C ALA A 284 -14.24 12.77 -7.25
N TRP A 285 -12.96 12.95 -6.90
CA TRP A 285 -12.31 14.26 -6.83
C TRP A 285 -12.42 15.02 -8.15
N ARG A 286 -12.07 14.36 -9.26
CA ARG A 286 -12.17 14.93 -10.61
C ARG A 286 -13.60 15.35 -10.95
N ALA A 287 -14.58 14.50 -10.64
CA ALA A 287 -16.00 14.82 -10.88
C ALA A 287 -16.46 16.05 -10.09
N MET A 288 -16.04 16.19 -8.84
CA MET A 288 -16.43 17.30 -7.97
C MET A 288 -15.72 18.62 -8.32
N THR A 289 -14.44 18.56 -8.67
CA THR A 289 -13.61 19.76 -8.87
C THR A 289 -13.47 20.19 -10.33
N GLY A 290 -13.51 19.24 -11.26
CA GLY A 290 -13.17 19.47 -12.67
C GLY A 290 -11.68 19.71 -12.92
N LEU A 291 -10.82 19.42 -11.93
CA LEU A 291 -9.38 19.60 -12.06
C LEU A 291 -8.71 18.36 -12.68
N PRO A 292 -7.65 18.54 -13.51
CA PRO A 292 -6.89 17.43 -14.07
C PRO A 292 -6.35 16.54 -12.96
N THR A 293 -6.59 15.23 -13.05
CA THR A 293 -6.33 14.29 -11.95
C THR A 293 -5.67 13.01 -12.45
N TRP A 294 -4.66 12.52 -11.70
CA TRP A 294 -4.00 11.24 -11.91
C TRP A 294 -4.15 10.35 -10.69
N ALA A 295 -4.26 9.03 -10.90
CA ALA A 295 -4.33 8.03 -9.84
C ALA A 295 -3.11 7.11 -9.87
N THR A 296 -2.49 6.90 -8.71
CA THR A 296 -1.24 6.13 -8.64
C THR A 296 -1.46 4.66 -8.26
N CYS A 297 -2.66 4.29 -7.85
CA CYS A 297 -3.08 2.94 -7.47
C CYS A 297 -2.45 2.38 -6.19
N VAL A 298 -1.31 2.88 -5.77
CA VAL A 298 -0.58 2.49 -4.55
C VAL A 298 0.19 3.67 -3.95
N ALA A 299 0.24 3.76 -2.63
CA ALA A 299 0.89 4.86 -1.90
C ALA A 299 2.37 5.06 -2.30
N GLY A 300 3.12 3.98 -2.56
CA GLY A 300 4.51 4.08 -2.99
C GLY A 300 4.71 4.81 -4.32
N LEU A 301 3.79 4.62 -5.28
CA LEU A 301 3.82 5.37 -6.54
C LEU A 301 3.39 6.83 -6.36
N LEU A 302 2.53 7.13 -5.37
CA LEU A 302 2.17 8.51 -5.03
C LEU A 302 3.39 9.27 -4.51
N GLU A 303 4.18 8.68 -3.62
CA GLU A 303 5.42 9.26 -3.12
C GLU A 303 6.42 9.58 -4.23
N GLU A 304 6.49 8.72 -5.27
CA GLU A 304 7.46 8.79 -6.37
C GLU A 304 6.89 9.42 -7.64
N LEU A 305 5.66 9.94 -7.63
CA LEU A 305 4.98 10.47 -8.81
C LEU A 305 5.85 11.53 -9.52
N VAL A 306 6.11 11.31 -10.79
CA VAL A 306 6.84 12.30 -11.61
C VAL A 306 5.87 13.35 -12.13
N ILE A 307 6.12 14.59 -11.76
CA ILE A 307 5.27 15.74 -12.10
C ILE A 307 5.75 16.36 -13.41
N PRO A 308 4.87 16.54 -14.41
CA PRO A 308 5.19 17.22 -15.67
C PRO A 308 5.75 18.63 -15.43
N ASP A 309 6.62 19.09 -16.33
CA ASP A 309 7.29 20.40 -16.19
C ASP A 309 6.31 21.58 -16.32
N SER A 310 5.20 21.42 -17.04
CA SER A 310 4.13 22.42 -17.16
C SER A 310 3.43 22.70 -15.84
N VAL A 311 3.43 21.74 -14.90
CA VAL A 311 2.68 21.83 -13.65
C VAL A 311 3.40 22.73 -12.65
N ARG A 312 2.70 23.73 -12.16
CA ARG A 312 3.14 24.71 -11.15
C ARG A 312 2.52 24.47 -9.78
N LEU A 313 1.34 23.83 -9.75
CA LEU A 313 0.62 23.47 -8.53
C LEU A 313 0.25 21.98 -8.55
N VAL A 314 0.61 21.27 -7.50
CA VAL A 314 0.14 19.90 -7.24
C VAL A 314 -0.82 19.89 -6.06
N VAL A 315 -2.02 19.34 -6.25
CA VAL A 315 -2.99 19.10 -5.18
C VAL A 315 -3.12 17.60 -4.95
N VAL A 316 -2.72 17.14 -3.78
CA VAL A 316 -2.87 15.72 -3.43
C VAL A 316 -4.25 15.52 -2.80
N CYS A 317 -5.14 14.81 -3.49
CA CYS A 317 -6.43 14.38 -2.97
C CYS A 317 -6.21 13.08 -2.16
N GLY A 318 -5.77 13.26 -0.92
CA GLY A 318 -5.43 12.16 -0.03
C GLY A 318 -6.67 11.51 0.58
N ASP A 319 -6.46 10.31 1.13
CA ASP A 319 -7.45 9.59 1.93
C ASP A 319 -7.16 9.86 3.41
N TRP A 320 -8.20 10.00 4.21
CA TRP A 320 -8.09 10.08 5.66
C TRP A 320 -8.31 8.68 6.26
N ASP A 321 -7.21 8.01 6.58
CA ASP A 321 -7.19 6.69 7.20
C ASP A 321 -6.79 6.80 8.67
N LEU A 322 -7.37 5.93 9.50
CA LEU A 322 -6.84 5.75 10.85
C LEU A 322 -5.40 5.24 10.79
N PRO A 323 -4.53 5.74 11.67
CA PRO A 323 -3.19 5.22 11.77
C PRO A 323 -3.20 3.72 12.07
N ALA A 324 -2.42 2.94 11.34
CA ALA A 324 -2.12 1.58 11.73
C ALA A 324 -1.40 1.57 13.08
N ALA A 325 -1.51 0.45 13.82
CA ALA A 325 -0.86 0.32 15.12
C ALA A 325 0.64 0.70 15.05
N GLY A 326 1.04 1.69 15.82
CA GLY A 326 2.41 2.22 15.88
C GLY A 326 2.71 3.40 14.95
N TYR A 327 1.76 3.86 14.16
CA TYR A 327 1.87 5.08 13.36
C TYR A 327 1.00 6.19 13.97
N GLN A 328 1.39 7.45 13.76
CA GLN A 328 0.59 8.62 14.15
C GLN A 328 -0.43 8.98 13.06
N GLU A 329 -0.17 8.59 11.82
CA GLU A 329 -0.95 8.92 10.64
C GLU A 329 -1.19 7.70 9.76
N GLY A 330 -2.25 7.71 8.95
CA GLY A 330 -2.54 6.70 7.95
C GLY A 330 -1.52 6.67 6.81
N ARG A 331 -1.38 5.54 6.14
CA ARG A 331 -0.39 5.36 5.07
C ARG A 331 -0.62 6.31 3.89
N GLY A 332 -1.88 6.59 3.56
CA GLY A 332 -2.26 7.54 2.50
C GLY A 332 -1.82 8.97 2.82
N ALA A 333 -2.04 9.42 4.06
CA ALA A 333 -1.63 10.74 4.53
C ALA A 333 -0.10 10.91 4.48
N ILE A 334 0.66 9.90 4.95
CA ILE A 334 2.13 9.91 4.88
C ILE A 334 2.62 10.02 3.43
N ALA A 335 2.03 9.28 2.50
CA ALA A 335 2.41 9.35 1.09
C ALA A 335 2.10 10.72 0.46
N ALA A 336 0.95 11.30 0.81
CA ALA A 336 0.56 12.63 0.39
C ALA A 336 1.55 13.69 0.88
N GLU A 337 1.93 13.67 2.14
CA GLU A 337 2.90 14.60 2.71
C GLU A 337 4.27 14.49 2.06
N LYS A 338 4.76 13.28 1.81
CA LYS A 338 6.03 13.07 1.12
C LYS A 338 6.03 13.64 -0.29
N LEU A 339 4.94 13.44 -1.05
CA LEU A 339 4.81 14.04 -2.38
C LEU A 339 4.80 15.57 -2.28
N VAL A 340 4.01 16.14 -1.36
CA VAL A 340 3.94 17.59 -1.14
C VAL A 340 5.31 18.18 -0.79
N ALA A 341 6.04 17.56 0.14
CA ALA A 341 7.38 18.00 0.52
C ALA A 341 8.33 18.01 -0.68
N ARG A 342 8.40 16.91 -1.44
CA ARG A 342 9.25 16.76 -2.61
C ARG A 342 8.91 17.76 -3.72
N VAL A 343 7.62 18.05 -3.95
CA VAL A 343 7.19 19.03 -4.94
C VAL A 343 7.58 20.45 -4.50
N ARG A 344 7.41 20.78 -3.20
CA ARG A 344 7.82 22.09 -2.67
C ARG A 344 9.34 22.29 -2.73
N GLU A 345 10.12 21.26 -2.45
CA GLU A 345 11.58 21.27 -2.59
C GLU A 345 12.03 21.57 -4.04
N SER A 346 11.22 21.18 -5.04
CA SER A 346 11.47 21.53 -6.44
C SER A 346 11.09 22.97 -6.82
N GLY A 347 10.65 23.80 -5.86
CA GLY A 347 10.25 25.19 -6.07
C GLY A 347 8.80 25.37 -6.57
N ARG A 348 8.01 24.30 -6.65
CA ARG A 348 6.60 24.34 -7.07
C ARG A 348 5.67 24.47 -5.87
N LYS A 349 4.41 24.89 -6.10
CA LYS A 349 3.39 24.87 -5.05
C LYS A 349 2.78 23.48 -4.93
N ALA A 350 2.51 23.06 -3.70
CA ALA A 350 1.80 21.82 -3.44
C ALA A 350 1.02 21.88 -2.11
N ALA A 351 -0.11 21.19 -2.06
CA ALA A 351 -0.88 20.95 -0.83
C ALA A 351 -1.52 19.57 -0.86
N ALA A 352 -1.70 18.96 0.30
CA ALA A 352 -2.58 17.81 0.47
C ALA A 352 -3.92 18.30 1.02
N ILE A 353 -5.01 17.81 0.44
CA ILE A 353 -6.36 18.06 0.88
C ILE A 353 -6.99 16.70 1.17
N LEU A 354 -7.32 16.46 2.43
CA LEU A 354 -7.92 15.22 2.90
C LEU A 354 -9.38 15.47 3.28
N PRO A 355 -10.27 14.49 3.08
CA PRO A 355 -11.61 14.60 3.62
C PRO A 355 -11.56 14.57 5.14
N SER A 356 -12.42 15.34 5.79
CA SER A 356 -12.57 15.26 7.24
C SER A 356 -13.78 14.36 7.58
N PRO A 357 -13.72 13.55 8.64
CA PRO A 357 -14.90 12.83 9.12
C PRO A 357 -16.12 13.72 9.36
N SER A 358 -15.92 15.00 9.70
CA SER A 358 -16.99 15.99 9.84
C SER A 358 -17.69 16.36 8.53
N MET A 359 -17.11 16.00 7.38
CA MET A 359 -17.74 16.16 6.07
C MET A 359 -18.75 15.05 5.76
N LEU A 360 -18.82 13.99 6.58
CA LEU A 360 -19.73 12.87 6.39
C LEU A 360 -20.93 12.99 7.35
N PRO A 361 -22.14 12.57 6.92
CA PRO A 361 -23.33 12.59 7.77
C PRO A 361 -23.22 11.69 9.01
N GLU A 362 -22.48 10.60 8.88
CA GLU A 362 -22.21 9.65 9.95
C GLU A 362 -20.70 9.50 10.12
N TYR A 363 -20.24 9.36 11.37
CA TYR A 363 -18.82 9.15 11.67
C TYR A 363 -18.36 7.80 11.11
N GLN A 364 -17.22 7.81 10.42
CA GLN A 364 -16.51 6.64 9.91
C GLN A 364 -15.07 6.63 10.42
N GLU A 365 -14.50 5.43 10.56
CA GLU A 365 -13.10 5.24 10.97
C GLU A 365 -12.07 5.55 9.85
N GLY A 366 -12.52 6.03 8.72
CA GLY A 366 -11.76 6.48 7.57
C GLY A 366 -12.68 7.23 6.62
N ALA A 367 -12.14 8.07 5.76
CA ALA A 367 -12.91 8.77 4.74
C ALA A 367 -12.06 9.00 3.50
N ASP A 368 -12.64 8.75 2.34
CA ASP A 368 -12.08 9.12 1.07
C ASP A 368 -13.03 10.07 0.30
N TRP A 369 -12.55 10.63 -0.81
CA TRP A 369 -13.36 11.55 -1.60
C TRP A 369 -14.56 10.89 -2.29
N LEU A 370 -14.52 9.56 -2.41
CA LEU A 370 -15.63 8.78 -2.91
C LEU A 370 -16.76 8.67 -1.87
N ASP A 371 -16.42 8.59 -0.58
CA ASP A 371 -17.38 8.59 0.52
C ASP A 371 -18.10 9.93 0.57
N VAL A 372 -17.38 11.02 0.39
CA VAL A 372 -17.96 12.37 0.31
C VAL A 372 -18.92 12.49 -0.90
N LEU A 373 -18.48 12.03 -2.08
CA LEU A 373 -19.34 12.00 -3.27
C LEU A 373 -20.59 11.13 -3.05
N GLY A 374 -20.43 9.98 -2.42
CA GLY A 374 -21.53 9.04 -2.11
C GLY A 374 -22.54 9.61 -1.13
N ALA A 375 -22.07 10.35 -0.12
CA ALA A 375 -22.92 10.94 0.92
C ALA A 375 -23.83 12.07 0.38
N TYR A 376 -23.32 12.87 -0.54
CA TYR A 376 -24.03 14.08 -1.00
C TYR A 376 -24.52 14.01 -2.46
N GLY A 377 -23.97 13.10 -3.26
CA GLY A 377 -24.18 13.11 -4.70
C GLY A 377 -23.45 14.28 -5.39
N LEU A 378 -23.30 14.19 -6.72
CA LEU A 378 -22.45 15.11 -7.47
C LEU A 378 -22.90 16.58 -7.40
N GLU A 379 -24.21 16.83 -7.54
CA GLU A 379 -24.75 18.19 -7.52
C GLU A 379 -24.57 18.87 -6.17
N GLN A 380 -24.89 18.17 -5.09
CA GLN A 380 -24.70 18.72 -3.74
C GLN A 380 -23.21 18.85 -3.39
N ALA A 381 -22.38 17.86 -3.74
CA ALA A 381 -20.95 17.94 -3.51
C ALA A 381 -20.28 19.10 -4.26
N ARG A 382 -20.82 19.50 -5.43
CA ARG A 382 -20.37 20.68 -6.16
C ARG A 382 -20.88 22.00 -5.56
N GLN A 383 -22.03 22.00 -4.91
CA GLN A 383 -22.74 23.20 -4.43
C GLN A 383 -22.49 23.52 -2.95
N GLN A 384 -22.20 22.51 -2.12
CA GLN A 384 -22.10 22.68 -0.68
C GLN A 384 -20.72 23.19 -0.21
N GLU A 385 -20.65 23.54 1.07
CA GLU A 385 -19.47 24.01 1.82
C GLU A 385 -18.20 23.18 1.58
N PHE A 386 -18.34 21.89 1.22
CA PHE A 386 -17.25 21.07 0.74
C PHE A 386 -16.56 21.74 -0.45
N SER A 387 -17.34 22.18 -1.46
CA SER A 387 -16.76 22.88 -2.60
C SER A 387 -16.25 24.27 -2.20
N ALA A 388 -16.80 24.91 -1.17
CA ALA A 388 -16.30 26.18 -0.67
C ALA A 388 -14.94 26.03 -0.02
N GLY A 389 -14.74 25.12 0.94
CA GLY A 389 -13.46 24.92 1.61
C GLY A 389 -12.34 24.42 0.68
N VAL A 390 -12.62 23.44 -0.16
CA VAL A 390 -11.65 22.92 -1.15
C VAL A 390 -11.37 23.97 -2.23
N ARG A 391 -12.42 24.62 -2.76
CA ARG A 391 -12.27 25.68 -3.77
C ARG A 391 -11.51 26.87 -3.21
N GLU A 392 -11.80 27.29 -2.00
CA GLU A 392 -11.11 28.41 -1.36
C GLU A 392 -9.62 28.12 -1.20
N GLN A 393 -9.26 26.94 -0.70
CA GLN A 393 -7.86 26.55 -0.57
C GLN A 393 -7.14 26.51 -1.92
N VAL A 394 -7.75 25.90 -2.94
CA VAL A 394 -7.15 25.84 -4.28
C VAL A 394 -7.15 27.21 -4.94
N ALA A 395 -8.22 28.03 -4.79
CA ALA A 395 -8.30 29.38 -5.34
C ALA A 395 -7.20 30.30 -4.77
N ILE A 396 -6.98 30.30 -3.46
CA ILE A 396 -5.88 31.06 -2.83
C ILE A 396 -4.52 30.67 -3.43
N MET A 397 -4.32 29.38 -3.70
CA MET A 397 -3.07 28.92 -4.32
C MET A 397 -2.95 29.37 -5.77
N LEU A 398 -4.04 29.37 -6.53
CA LEU A 398 -4.11 29.81 -7.92
C LEU A 398 -3.87 31.32 -8.04
N GLU A 399 -4.60 32.13 -7.24
CA GLU A 399 -4.43 33.59 -7.19
C GLU A 399 -2.98 34.00 -6.91
N GLY A 400 -2.33 33.33 -5.95
CA GLY A 400 -0.91 33.53 -5.68
C GLY A 400 0.05 33.13 -6.82
N MET A 401 -0.49 32.60 -7.94
CA MET A 401 0.23 32.30 -9.19
C MET A 401 -0.25 33.14 -10.38
N GLY A 402 -1.27 33.98 -10.17
CA GLY A 402 -1.91 34.73 -11.25
C GLY A 402 -2.74 33.83 -12.18
N LEU A 403 -3.36 32.78 -11.65
CA LEU A 403 -4.23 31.84 -12.37
C LEU A 403 -5.64 31.92 -11.82
N GLU A 404 -6.63 31.74 -12.69
CA GLU A 404 -8.02 31.59 -12.29
C GLU A 404 -8.43 30.12 -12.26
N TRP A 405 -9.53 29.80 -11.58
CA TRP A 405 -10.07 28.43 -11.54
C TRP A 405 -10.38 27.87 -12.94
N ALA A 406 -10.84 28.74 -13.85
CA ALA A 406 -11.11 28.36 -15.22
C ALA A 406 -9.87 27.88 -15.97
N ASP A 407 -8.70 28.49 -15.69
CA ASP A 407 -7.42 28.11 -16.30
C ASP A 407 -6.88 26.79 -15.78
N ALA A 408 -7.34 26.38 -14.59
CA ALA A 408 -6.90 25.15 -13.93
C ALA A 408 -7.71 23.91 -14.34
N ARG A 409 -8.91 24.09 -14.90
CA ARG A 409 -9.80 22.99 -15.27
C ARG A 409 -9.27 22.20 -16.46
N ALA A 410 -9.57 20.90 -16.45
CA ALA A 410 -9.40 20.09 -17.64
C ALA A 410 -10.33 20.59 -18.75
N HIS A 411 -9.81 20.70 -19.95
CA HIS A 411 -10.63 21.02 -21.13
C HIS A 411 -11.34 19.74 -21.58
N TYR A 412 -12.68 19.71 -21.48
CA TYR A 412 -13.54 18.63 -21.97
C TYR A 412 -14.39 19.11 -23.13
#